data_b28f72b6a6152f1058807fa34b89c29f
#
_entry.id   b28f72b6a6152f1058807fa34b89c29f
#
_cell.length_a   1.000
_cell.length_b   1.000
_cell.length_c   1.000
_cell.angle_alpha   90.00
_cell.angle_beta   90.00
_cell.angle_gamma   90.00
#
_symmetry.space_group_name_H-M   'P 1'
#
loop_
_entity.id
_entity.type
_entity.pdbx_description
1 polymer ?
#
loop_
_entity_poly.entity_id
_entity_poly.type
_entity_poly.pdbx_seq_one_letter_code
_entity_poly.pdbx_strand_id
1 'polypeptide(L)'
;MPWNPETYNQFKNIRYQPFFDLTEFISPQNIKTAIDIGCGTGEQTHILSQKFDKTNFIGIDSSAEMLAKSKQFKTEKLDFKLASVEEFIQYNQKFDLIFSNAALQWSDNHEELFPKLISHLTENGQFAIQMPMQAHNVLNIILLELVQEKPYSDFLNGWKREPTMLSIDEYAQIMFDGGLKDIQIIQKVYPIIADDAGKLFDFISGSALIPYMERLSEKQSEIFIGEFKKRIEKTFSKFPAIYSFKRLLLYGKM
;
A
#
# COMPACT_ATOMS: atom_id res chain seq x y z
N MET A 1 11.37 -9.12 -14.07
CA MET A 1 12.39 -9.27 -12.98
C MET A 1 11.68 -9.87 -11.79
N PRO A 2 12.20 -10.93 -11.17
CA PRO A 2 11.67 -11.37 -9.90
C PRO A 2 11.87 -10.25 -8.86
N TRP A 3 10.96 -10.16 -7.91
CA TRP A 3 11.04 -9.26 -6.76
C TRP A 3 12.44 -9.37 -6.12
N ASN A 4 13.17 -8.25 -6.02
CA ASN A 4 14.53 -8.24 -5.46
C ASN A 4 14.49 -7.75 -4.00
N PRO A 5 14.71 -8.65 -3.02
CA PRO A 5 14.72 -8.31 -1.61
C PRO A 5 15.78 -7.28 -1.20
N GLU A 6 16.94 -7.28 -1.86
CA GLU A 6 18.04 -6.36 -1.53
C GLU A 6 17.70 -4.94 -1.90
N THR A 7 17.15 -4.73 -3.11
CA THR A 7 16.65 -3.41 -3.55
C THR A 7 15.51 -2.92 -2.66
N TYR A 8 14.62 -3.83 -2.21
CA TYR A 8 13.55 -3.47 -1.28
C TYR A 8 14.10 -3.03 0.09
N ASN A 9 15.12 -3.71 0.60
CA ASN A 9 15.72 -3.42 1.91
C ASN A 9 16.50 -2.10 1.96
N GLN A 10 17.06 -1.61 0.86
CA GLN A 10 17.72 -0.30 0.79
C GLN A 10 16.77 0.86 1.18
N PHE A 11 15.48 0.69 0.91
CA PHE A 11 14.45 1.68 1.23
C PHE A 11 13.59 1.30 2.44
N LYS A 12 14.00 0.29 3.22
CA LYS A 12 13.20 -0.24 4.33
C LYS A 12 12.78 0.87 5.31
N ASN A 13 13.71 1.71 5.74
CA ASN A 13 13.42 2.80 6.68
C ASN A 13 12.35 3.76 6.14
N ILE A 14 12.46 4.18 4.87
CA ILE A 14 11.50 5.10 4.23
C ILE A 14 10.14 4.42 4.02
N ARG A 15 10.13 3.13 3.69
CA ARG A 15 8.90 2.35 3.49
C ARG A 15 8.18 2.05 4.80
N TYR A 16 8.91 1.96 5.92
CA TYR A 16 8.35 1.72 7.25
C TYR A 16 7.87 2.98 7.95
N GLN A 17 8.42 4.16 7.61
CA GLN A 17 8.00 5.41 8.22
C GLN A 17 6.48 5.65 8.15
N PRO A 18 5.79 5.46 7.00
CA PRO A 18 4.34 5.61 6.94
C PRO A 18 3.57 4.64 7.84
N PHE A 19 4.07 3.42 8.00
CA PHE A 19 3.50 2.45 8.94
C PHE A 19 3.59 2.96 10.38
N PHE A 20 4.76 3.43 10.81
CA PHE A 20 4.94 3.97 12.17
C PHE A 20 4.07 5.20 12.37
N ASP A 21 4.05 6.14 11.42
CA ASP A 21 3.21 7.33 11.50
C ASP A 21 1.72 6.97 11.64
N LEU A 22 1.24 5.97 10.90
CA LEU A 22 -0.14 5.49 11.01
C LEU A 22 -0.41 4.90 12.39
N THR A 23 0.53 4.14 12.95
CA THR A 23 0.36 3.50 14.26
C THR A 23 0.27 4.50 15.42
N GLU A 24 0.79 5.72 15.26
CA GLU A 24 0.71 6.77 16.28
C GLU A 24 -0.71 7.35 16.46
N PHE A 25 -1.60 7.21 15.45
CA PHE A 25 -3.01 7.61 15.61
C PHE A 25 -3.81 6.61 16.43
N ILE A 26 -3.37 5.35 16.51
CA ILE A 26 -4.13 4.28 17.14
C ILE A 26 -4.07 4.42 18.65
N SER A 27 -5.24 4.61 19.27
CA SER A 27 -5.37 4.58 20.73
C SER A 27 -5.22 3.14 21.25
N PRO A 28 -4.34 2.87 22.21
CA PRO A 28 -4.12 1.50 22.71
C PRO A 28 -5.26 0.98 23.60
N GLN A 29 -6.24 1.82 23.91
CA GLN A 29 -7.32 1.47 24.85
C GLN A 29 -8.38 0.63 24.16
N ASN A 30 -8.77 -0.48 24.82
CA ASN A 30 -9.90 -1.33 24.44
C ASN A 30 -9.79 -2.07 23.10
N ILE A 31 -8.60 -2.27 22.55
CA ILE A 31 -8.40 -3.10 21.36
C ILE A 31 -8.22 -4.56 21.80
N LYS A 32 -9.23 -5.41 21.63
CA LYS A 32 -9.17 -6.85 21.89
C LYS A 32 -8.88 -7.66 20.64
N THR A 33 -9.41 -7.21 19.51
CA THR A 33 -9.28 -7.87 18.20
C THR A 33 -8.87 -6.89 17.13
N ALA A 34 -7.92 -7.30 16.29
CA ALA A 34 -7.43 -6.47 15.18
C ALA A 34 -7.22 -7.30 13.91
N ILE A 35 -7.48 -6.68 12.78
CA ILE A 35 -7.14 -7.25 11.48
C ILE A 35 -6.18 -6.31 10.74
N ASP A 36 -5.14 -6.91 10.12
CA ASP A 36 -4.25 -6.24 9.17
C ASP A 36 -4.53 -6.75 7.75
N ILE A 37 -5.11 -5.90 6.92
CA ILE A 37 -5.52 -6.21 5.55
C ILE A 37 -4.37 -5.93 4.58
N GLY A 38 -3.92 -6.98 3.88
CA GLY A 38 -2.73 -6.93 3.04
C GLY A 38 -1.45 -6.95 3.85
N CYS A 39 -1.36 -7.87 4.81
CA CYS A 39 -0.27 -7.98 5.77
C CYS A 39 1.09 -8.37 5.15
N GLY A 40 1.09 -8.82 3.89
CA GLY A 40 2.29 -9.21 3.16
C GLY A 40 3.09 -10.30 3.86
N THR A 41 4.36 -10.01 4.14
CA THR A 41 5.26 -10.94 4.85
C THR A 41 4.99 -11.06 6.35
N GLY A 42 4.02 -10.32 6.89
CA GLY A 42 3.65 -10.33 8.31
C GLY A 42 4.60 -9.58 9.24
N GLU A 43 5.71 -9.03 8.76
CA GLU A 43 6.70 -8.35 9.61
C GLU A 43 6.10 -7.10 10.30
N GLN A 44 5.38 -6.27 9.55
CA GLN A 44 4.73 -5.07 10.11
C GLN A 44 3.57 -5.44 11.05
N THR A 45 2.79 -6.46 10.70
CA THR A 45 1.73 -6.99 11.58
C THR A 45 2.32 -7.49 12.90
N HIS A 46 3.47 -8.15 12.86
CA HIS A 46 4.17 -8.60 14.05
C HIS A 46 4.63 -7.42 14.93
N ILE A 47 5.22 -6.38 14.33
CA ILE A 47 5.60 -5.16 15.06
C ILE A 47 4.36 -4.51 15.71
N LEU A 48 3.25 -4.42 14.96
CA LEU A 48 2.00 -3.88 15.47
C LEU A 48 1.45 -4.70 16.63
N SER A 49 1.50 -6.04 16.54
CA SER A 49 1.05 -6.94 17.61
C SER A 49 1.89 -6.83 18.88
N GLN A 50 3.17 -6.52 18.77
CA GLN A 50 4.03 -6.25 19.92
C GLN A 50 3.70 -4.91 20.59
N LYS A 51 3.33 -3.88 19.80
CA LYS A 51 2.89 -2.58 20.33
C LYS A 51 1.56 -2.70 21.10
N PHE A 52 0.68 -3.61 20.68
CA PHE A 52 -0.63 -3.88 21.28
C PHE A 52 -0.71 -5.32 21.83
N ASP A 53 0.12 -5.64 22.80
CA ASP A 53 0.40 -6.98 23.34
C ASP A 53 -0.82 -7.73 23.96
N LYS A 54 -1.91 -7.00 24.23
CA LYS A 54 -3.18 -7.56 24.76
C LYS A 54 -4.20 -7.88 23.66
N THR A 55 -3.89 -7.56 22.40
CA THR A 55 -4.78 -7.68 21.25
C THR A 55 -4.53 -8.98 20.49
N ASN A 56 -5.61 -9.65 20.08
CA ASN A 56 -5.54 -10.77 19.14
C ASN A 56 -5.54 -10.23 17.72
N PHE A 57 -4.48 -10.50 16.99
CA PHE A 57 -4.27 -10.05 15.61
C PHE A 57 -4.51 -11.17 14.61
N ILE A 58 -5.10 -10.81 13.49
CA ILE A 58 -5.12 -11.61 12.29
C ILE A 58 -4.61 -10.77 11.12
N GLY A 59 -3.57 -11.27 10.44
CA GLY A 59 -3.13 -10.70 9.16
C GLY A 59 -3.75 -11.49 8.01
N ILE A 60 -4.27 -10.80 7.00
CA ILE A 60 -4.72 -11.42 5.75
C ILE A 60 -3.95 -10.87 4.56
N ASP A 61 -3.65 -11.73 3.60
CA ASP A 61 -3.07 -11.36 2.31
C ASP A 61 -3.52 -12.34 1.24
N SER A 62 -3.70 -11.85 0.01
CA SER A 62 -4.09 -12.68 -1.14
C SER A 62 -2.92 -13.45 -1.76
N SER A 63 -1.67 -13.10 -1.42
CA SER A 63 -0.47 -13.75 -1.93
C SER A 63 0.00 -14.88 -1.01
N ALA A 64 -0.15 -16.12 -1.46
CA ALA A 64 0.36 -17.28 -0.74
C ALA A 64 1.89 -17.24 -0.57
N GLU A 65 2.63 -16.65 -1.53
CA GLU A 65 4.07 -16.48 -1.46
C GLU A 65 4.48 -15.53 -0.33
N MET A 66 3.80 -14.39 -0.21
CA MET A 66 4.05 -13.43 0.85
C MET A 66 3.74 -14.04 2.21
N LEU A 67 2.59 -14.71 2.34
CA LEU A 67 2.18 -15.37 3.58
C LEU A 67 3.07 -16.53 3.99
N ALA A 68 3.73 -17.21 3.05
CA ALA A 68 4.71 -18.24 3.42
C ALA A 68 5.81 -17.70 4.34
N LYS A 69 6.16 -16.41 4.18
CA LYS A 69 7.17 -15.70 5.00
C LYS A 69 6.61 -15.25 6.35
N SER A 70 5.29 -15.07 6.47
CA SER A 70 4.66 -14.62 7.72
C SER A 70 4.62 -15.69 8.82
N LYS A 71 4.73 -16.96 8.46
CA LYS A 71 4.65 -18.10 9.40
C LYS A 71 5.61 -17.99 10.59
N GLN A 72 6.80 -17.41 10.38
CA GLN A 72 7.81 -17.21 11.43
C GLN A 72 7.37 -16.22 12.52
N PHE A 73 6.37 -15.38 12.23
CA PHE A 73 5.84 -14.36 13.15
C PHE A 73 4.59 -14.81 13.90
N LYS A 74 4.06 -16.00 13.60
CA LYS A 74 2.88 -16.54 14.26
C LYS A 74 3.13 -16.74 15.75
N THR A 75 2.17 -16.31 16.58
CA THR A 75 2.16 -16.47 18.04
C THR A 75 0.77 -16.94 18.51
N GLU A 76 0.56 -17.08 19.81
CA GLU A 76 -0.79 -17.36 20.36
C GLU A 76 -1.81 -16.25 20.07
N LYS A 77 -1.33 -14.99 19.90
CA LYS A 77 -2.16 -13.81 19.66
C LYS A 77 -2.03 -13.23 18.25
N LEU A 78 -1.23 -13.83 17.39
CA LEU A 78 -1.04 -13.38 16.01
C LEU A 78 -1.13 -14.57 15.05
N ASP A 79 -2.14 -14.55 14.20
CA ASP A 79 -2.32 -15.53 13.13
C ASP A 79 -2.36 -14.87 11.74
N PHE A 80 -2.14 -15.67 10.70
CA PHE A 80 -2.15 -15.21 9.31
C PHE A 80 -3.01 -16.14 8.47
N LYS A 81 -3.82 -15.56 7.57
CA LYS A 81 -4.73 -16.31 6.69
C LYS A 81 -4.63 -15.84 5.25
N LEU A 82 -4.66 -16.79 4.33
CA LEU A 82 -4.82 -16.50 2.91
C LEU A 82 -6.26 -16.06 2.66
N ALA A 83 -6.44 -14.80 2.37
CA ALA A 83 -7.72 -14.22 1.98
C ALA A 83 -7.50 -12.89 1.27
N SER A 84 -8.33 -12.57 0.30
CA SER A 84 -8.40 -11.24 -0.27
C SER A 84 -9.28 -10.32 0.59
N VAL A 85 -9.20 -9.01 0.34
CA VAL A 85 -10.09 -8.05 1.01
C VAL A 85 -11.55 -8.25 0.57
N GLU A 86 -11.78 -8.65 -0.67
CA GLU A 86 -13.10 -8.96 -1.24
C GLU A 86 -13.74 -10.18 -0.57
N GLU A 87 -12.94 -11.17 -0.19
CA GLU A 87 -13.40 -12.31 0.61
C GLU A 87 -13.67 -11.88 2.06
N PHE A 88 -12.78 -11.08 2.65
CA PHE A 88 -12.92 -10.61 4.03
C PHE A 88 -14.24 -9.85 4.26
N ILE A 89 -14.61 -8.95 3.37
CA ILE A 89 -15.86 -8.16 3.51
C ILE A 89 -17.14 -8.99 3.38
N GLN A 90 -17.06 -10.28 3.06
CA GLN A 90 -18.21 -11.21 3.09
C GLN A 90 -18.37 -11.90 4.45
N TYR A 91 -17.39 -11.83 5.34
CA TYR A 91 -17.46 -12.42 6.66
C TYR A 91 -18.33 -11.57 7.61
N ASN A 92 -18.99 -12.20 8.57
CA ASN A 92 -19.77 -11.48 9.58
C ASN A 92 -18.95 -11.34 10.88
N GLN A 93 -17.71 -10.84 10.76
CA GLN A 93 -16.82 -10.65 11.91
C GLN A 93 -16.51 -9.17 12.08
N LYS A 94 -16.53 -8.69 13.32
CA LYS A 94 -16.18 -7.31 13.68
C LYS A 94 -14.87 -7.25 14.45
N PHE A 95 -14.16 -6.12 14.29
CA PHE A 95 -12.86 -5.87 14.88
C PHE A 95 -12.82 -4.52 15.61
N ASP A 96 -12.02 -4.46 16.67
CA ASP A 96 -11.75 -3.20 17.38
C ASP A 96 -10.70 -2.35 16.64
N LEU A 97 -9.92 -2.97 15.75
CA LEU A 97 -9.02 -2.27 14.86
C LEU A 97 -9.02 -2.91 13.47
N ILE A 98 -9.32 -2.11 12.45
CA ILE A 98 -9.04 -2.44 11.05
C ILE A 98 -7.84 -1.62 10.62
N PHE A 99 -6.77 -2.30 10.29
CA PHE A 99 -5.51 -1.73 9.87
C PHE A 99 -5.18 -2.18 8.45
N SER A 100 -4.58 -1.30 7.66
CA SER A 100 -3.98 -1.66 6.37
C SER A 100 -2.87 -0.67 6.01
N ASN A 101 -1.71 -1.18 5.63
CA ASN A 101 -0.59 -0.34 5.21
C ASN A 101 -0.08 -0.73 3.83
N ALA A 102 -0.21 0.17 2.87
CA ALA A 102 0.26 0.02 1.49
C ALA A 102 -0.30 -1.21 0.76
N ALA A 103 -1.57 -1.57 1.00
CA ALA A 103 -2.23 -2.69 0.36
C ALA A 103 -3.49 -2.30 -0.43
N LEU A 104 -4.39 -1.52 0.16
CA LEU A 104 -5.70 -1.24 -0.46
C LEU A 104 -5.64 -0.45 -1.77
N GLN A 105 -4.55 0.25 -2.10
CA GLN A 105 -4.36 0.84 -3.43
C GLN A 105 -4.35 -0.20 -4.57
N TRP A 106 -4.32 -1.48 -4.23
CA TRP A 106 -4.38 -2.59 -5.19
C TRP A 106 -5.80 -3.14 -5.40
N SER A 107 -6.75 -2.74 -4.54
CA SER A 107 -8.16 -3.11 -4.65
C SER A 107 -8.91 -2.10 -5.52
N ASP A 108 -9.97 -2.57 -6.15
CA ASP A 108 -10.85 -1.74 -6.98
C ASP A 108 -12.07 -1.26 -6.16
N ASN A 109 -12.88 -0.36 -6.73
CA ASN A 109 -14.16 0.10 -6.17
C ASN A 109 -14.10 0.58 -4.72
N HIS A 110 -13.22 1.52 -4.41
CA HIS A 110 -13.09 2.06 -3.05
C HIS A 110 -14.38 2.67 -2.52
N GLU A 111 -15.24 3.21 -3.40
CA GLU A 111 -16.57 3.73 -3.05
C GLU A 111 -17.47 2.66 -2.40
N GLU A 112 -17.36 1.41 -2.81
CA GLU A 112 -18.09 0.28 -2.23
C GLU A 112 -17.30 -0.44 -1.15
N LEU A 113 -15.99 -0.52 -1.30
CA LEU A 113 -15.10 -1.27 -0.42
C LEU A 113 -15.01 -0.61 0.97
N PHE A 114 -14.75 0.70 1.03
CA PHE A 114 -14.50 1.39 2.30
C PHE A 114 -15.71 1.41 3.23
N PRO A 115 -16.96 1.67 2.76
CA PRO A 115 -18.15 1.52 3.62
C PRO A 115 -18.29 0.11 4.20
N LYS A 116 -18.00 -0.93 3.41
CA LYS A 116 -18.02 -2.32 3.87
C LYS A 116 -16.95 -2.56 4.93
N LEU A 117 -15.70 -2.10 4.72
CA LEU A 117 -14.64 -2.20 5.74
C LEU A 117 -15.05 -1.52 7.05
N ILE A 118 -15.59 -0.31 6.99
CA ILE A 118 -16.05 0.44 8.17
C ILE A 118 -17.16 -0.34 8.89
N SER A 119 -18.06 -1.00 8.17
CA SER A 119 -19.13 -1.80 8.76
C SER A 119 -18.65 -3.00 9.59
N HIS A 120 -17.39 -3.43 9.39
CA HIS A 120 -16.74 -4.48 10.19
C HIS A 120 -16.08 -3.97 11.48
N LEU A 121 -16.22 -2.67 11.80
CA LEU A 121 -15.78 -2.16 13.10
C LEU A 121 -16.78 -2.51 14.22
N THR A 122 -16.25 -2.74 15.42
CA THR A 122 -17.05 -2.75 16.65
C THR A 122 -17.48 -1.32 16.99
N GLU A 123 -18.38 -1.15 17.97
CA GLU A 123 -18.97 0.13 18.40
C GLU A 123 -17.93 1.19 18.83
N ASN A 124 -16.74 0.77 19.27
CA ASN A 124 -15.63 1.65 19.62
C ASN A 124 -14.38 1.36 18.75
N GLY A 125 -14.60 0.74 17.60
CA GLY A 125 -13.53 0.30 16.71
C GLY A 125 -12.79 1.45 16.05
N GLN A 126 -11.55 1.21 15.67
CA GLN A 126 -10.66 2.16 15.02
C GLN A 126 -10.36 1.73 13.60
N PHE A 127 -10.35 2.69 12.70
CA PHE A 127 -10.03 2.52 11.27
C PHE A 127 -8.73 3.23 10.97
N ALA A 128 -7.71 2.51 10.52
CA ALA A 128 -6.38 3.06 10.26
C ALA A 128 -5.83 2.51 8.95
N ILE A 129 -5.85 3.32 7.89
CA ILE A 129 -5.45 2.93 6.54
C ILE A 129 -4.38 3.88 6.00
N GLN A 130 -3.37 3.32 5.35
CA GLN A 130 -2.36 4.10 4.66
C GLN A 130 -2.17 3.58 3.23
N MET A 131 -2.10 4.50 2.26
CA MET A 131 -1.91 4.18 0.85
C MET A 131 -0.97 5.18 0.16
N PRO A 132 -0.14 4.73 -0.82
CA PRO A 132 0.60 5.65 -1.68
C PRO A 132 -0.36 6.34 -2.65
N MET A 133 -0.22 7.65 -2.81
CA MET A 133 -1.03 8.45 -3.74
C MET A 133 -0.51 8.29 -5.17
N GLN A 134 -0.82 7.18 -5.81
CA GLN A 134 -0.27 6.79 -7.11
C GLN A 134 -0.46 7.86 -8.20
N ALA A 135 -1.67 8.41 -8.32
CA ALA A 135 -1.98 9.45 -9.30
C ALA A 135 -1.23 10.79 -9.07
N HIS A 136 -0.65 11.00 -7.89
CA HIS A 136 0.05 12.24 -7.52
C HIS A 136 1.56 12.06 -7.36
N ASN A 137 2.07 10.86 -7.50
CA ASN A 137 3.49 10.54 -7.40
C ASN A 137 4.14 10.55 -8.77
N VAL A 138 5.11 11.44 -9.00
CA VAL A 138 5.69 11.72 -10.32
C VAL A 138 6.22 10.46 -11.03
N LEU A 139 6.85 9.53 -10.31
CA LEU A 139 7.32 8.28 -10.93
C LEU A 139 6.16 7.40 -11.43
N ASN A 140 5.03 7.39 -10.72
CA ASN A 140 3.82 6.70 -11.17
C ASN A 140 3.18 7.41 -12.37
N ILE A 141 3.18 8.74 -12.38
CA ILE A 141 2.67 9.54 -13.52
C ILE A 141 3.47 9.21 -14.77
N ILE A 142 4.81 9.25 -14.70
CA ILE A 142 5.69 8.89 -15.81
C ILE A 142 5.41 7.46 -16.30
N LEU A 143 5.21 6.53 -15.38
CA LEU A 143 4.88 5.13 -15.72
C LEU A 143 3.52 5.03 -16.42
N LEU A 144 2.50 5.70 -15.90
CA LEU A 144 1.15 5.70 -16.50
C LEU A 144 1.10 6.38 -17.87
N GLU A 145 1.90 7.41 -18.11
CA GLU A 145 2.07 8.02 -19.44
C GLU A 145 2.76 7.04 -20.40
N LEU A 146 3.88 6.44 -19.98
CA LEU A 146 4.64 5.52 -20.81
C LEU A 146 3.80 4.34 -21.32
N VAL A 147 3.01 3.72 -20.46
CA VAL A 147 2.22 2.54 -20.83
C VAL A 147 1.09 2.83 -21.82
N GLN A 148 0.72 4.09 -22.00
CA GLN A 148 -0.31 4.51 -22.96
C GLN A 148 0.26 4.80 -24.35
N GLU A 149 1.57 4.95 -24.47
CA GLU A 149 2.22 5.28 -25.73
C GLU A 149 2.68 4.02 -26.49
N LYS A 150 2.71 4.10 -27.83
CA LYS A 150 3.34 3.05 -28.65
C LYS A 150 4.86 3.14 -28.59
N PRO A 151 5.58 2.01 -28.61
CA PRO A 151 5.06 0.64 -28.77
C PRO A 151 4.63 -0.03 -27.44
N TYR A 152 4.73 0.63 -26.29
CA TYR A 152 4.55 0.04 -24.95
C TYR A 152 3.10 -0.40 -24.71
N SER A 153 2.13 0.39 -25.18
CA SER A 153 0.72 0.01 -25.12
C SER A 153 0.44 -1.26 -25.94
N ASP A 154 1.11 -1.42 -27.10
CA ASP A 154 1.00 -2.63 -27.91
C ASP A 154 1.64 -3.83 -27.19
N PHE A 155 2.80 -3.66 -26.53
CA PHE A 155 3.45 -4.71 -25.75
C PHE A 155 2.56 -5.23 -24.60
N LEU A 156 1.76 -4.35 -24.03
CA LEU A 156 0.84 -4.65 -22.93
C LEU A 156 -0.57 -5.04 -23.40
N ASN A 157 -0.80 -5.16 -24.73
CA ASN A 157 -2.13 -5.39 -25.32
C ASN A 157 -3.18 -4.37 -24.82
N GLY A 158 -2.80 -3.12 -24.65
CA GLY A 158 -3.65 -2.04 -24.15
C GLY A 158 -3.91 -2.10 -22.64
N TRP A 159 -3.36 -3.07 -21.92
CA TRP A 159 -3.57 -3.17 -20.47
C TRP A 159 -2.77 -2.10 -19.73
N LYS A 160 -3.42 -1.45 -18.81
CA LYS A 160 -2.82 -0.52 -17.84
C LYS A 160 -3.50 -0.67 -16.48
N ARG A 161 -2.78 -0.38 -15.42
CA ARG A 161 -3.36 -0.27 -14.10
C ARG A 161 -3.94 1.13 -13.89
N GLU A 162 -5.25 1.23 -13.78
CA GLU A 162 -5.86 2.51 -13.41
C GLU A 162 -5.63 2.78 -11.91
N PRO A 163 -5.38 4.04 -11.53
CA PRO A 163 -5.39 4.43 -10.12
C PRO A 163 -6.80 4.24 -9.54
N THR A 164 -6.90 3.51 -8.45
CA THR A 164 -8.19 3.17 -7.81
C THR A 164 -8.55 4.09 -6.65
N MET A 165 -7.61 4.93 -6.23
CA MET A 165 -7.84 5.82 -5.10
C MET A 165 -8.80 6.96 -5.44
N LEU A 166 -9.71 7.22 -4.52
CA LEU A 166 -10.62 8.36 -4.52
C LEU A 166 -9.89 9.65 -4.13
N SER A 167 -10.57 10.78 -4.29
CA SER A 167 -10.12 12.05 -3.72
C SER A 167 -10.17 12.04 -2.20
N ILE A 168 -9.47 12.98 -1.58
CA ILE A 168 -9.49 13.16 -0.12
C ILE A 168 -10.92 13.46 0.39
N ASP A 169 -11.68 14.27 -0.36
CA ASP A 169 -13.04 14.65 0.00
C ASP A 169 -14.00 13.45 -0.05
N GLU A 170 -13.87 12.57 -1.05
CA GLU A 170 -14.68 11.36 -1.15
C GLU A 170 -14.38 10.40 0.01
N TYR A 171 -13.11 10.20 0.38
CA TYR A 171 -12.80 9.41 1.58
C TYR A 171 -13.35 10.03 2.85
N ALA A 172 -13.29 11.38 3.00
CA ALA A 172 -13.84 12.07 4.14
C ALA A 172 -15.35 11.84 4.25
N GLN A 173 -16.07 11.94 3.13
CA GLN A 173 -17.50 11.70 3.08
C GLN A 173 -17.84 10.24 3.43
N ILE A 174 -17.15 9.28 2.85
CA ILE A 174 -17.35 7.84 3.15
C ILE A 174 -17.12 7.54 4.63
N MET A 175 -16.07 8.09 5.22
CA MET A 175 -15.74 7.89 6.63
C MET A 175 -16.81 8.51 7.54
N PHE A 176 -17.30 9.70 7.20
CA PHE A 176 -18.38 10.39 7.92
C PHE A 176 -19.70 9.63 7.81
N ASP A 177 -20.12 9.24 6.61
CA ASP A 177 -21.36 8.49 6.37
C ASP A 177 -21.33 7.10 7.00
N GLY A 178 -20.13 6.51 7.10
CA GLY A 178 -19.88 5.26 7.82
C GLY A 178 -19.98 5.38 9.35
N GLY A 179 -20.20 6.59 9.89
CA GLY A 179 -20.37 6.87 11.32
C GLY A 179 -19.07 7.08 12.10
N LEU A 180 -17.94 7.19 11.40
CA LEU A 180 -16.66 7.47 12.06
C LEU A 180 -16.62 8.89 12.63
N LYS A 181 -16.00 9.01 13.80
CA LYS A 181 -15.69 10.25 14.53
C LYS A 181 -14.18 10.43 14.62
N ASP A 182 -13.74 11.58 15.13
CA ASP A 182 -12.30 11.91 15.24
C ASP A 182 -11.54 11.65 13.92
N ILE A 183 -12.20 11.95 12.79
CA ILE A 183 -11.66 11.68 11.45
C ILE A 183 -10.42 12.54 11.21
N GLN A 184 -9.33 11.88 10.85
CA GLN A 184 -8.08 12.49 10.43
C GLN A 184 -7.67 11.95 9.07
N ILE A 185 -7.49 12.84 8.11
CA ILE A 185 -7.01 12.51 6.77
C ILE A 185 -5.79 13.36 6.49
N ILE A 186 -4.63 12.72 6.34
CA ILE A 186 -3.35 13.42 6.22
C ILE A 186 -2.65 12.97 4.95
N GLN A 187 -2.42 13.93 4.05
CA GLN A 187 -1.46 13.73 2.98
C GLN A 187 -0.05 14.08 3.51
N LYS A 188 0.83 13.09 3.57
CA LYS A 188 2.21 13.25 4.02
C LYS A 188 3.21 12.95 2.91
N VAL A 189 4.24 13.79 2.81
CA VAL A 189 5.39 13.57 1.91
C VAL A 189 6.50 12.85 2.67
N TYR A 190 6.98 11.75 2.11
CA TYR A 190 8.16 11.02 2.58
C TYR A 190 9.26 11.24 1.54
N PRO A 191 10.17 12.20 1.78
CA PRO A 191 11.16 12.58 0.79
C PRO A 191 12.20 11.47 0.58
N ILE A 192 12.45 11.15 -0.68
CA ILE A 192 13.54 10.26 -1.08
C ILE A 192 14.61 11.09 -1.76
N ILE A 193 15.79 11.13 -1.17
CA ILE A 193 16.95 11.77 -1.76
C ILE A 193 17.67 10.75 -2.62
N ALA A 194 17.80 11.05 -3.90
CA ALA A 194 18.44 10.20 -4.87
C ALA A 194 19.67 10.89 -5.46
N ASP A 195 20.79 10.18 -5.46
CA ASP A 195 22.04 10.67 -6.01
C ASP A 195 22.10 10.54 -7.54
N ASP A 196 21.24 9.67 -8.10
CA ASP A 196 21.08 9.45 -9.53
C ASP A 196 19.66 8.92 -9.87
N ALA A 197 19.37 8.80 -11.16
CA ALA A 197 18.10 8.27 -11.66
C ALA A 197 17.92 6.76 -11.39
N GLY A 198 19.01 6.03 -11.27
CA GLY A 198 19.00 4.61 -10.95
C GLY A 198 18.35 4.34 -9.60
N LYS A 199 18.69 5.13 -8.58
CA LYS A 199 18.09 5.04 -7.24
C LYS A 199 16.58 5.28 -7.26
N LEU A 200 16.10 6.22 -8.08
CA LEU A 200 14.65 6.46 -8.27
C LEU A 200 13.98 5.29 -8.98
N PHE A 201 14.63 4.74 -10.01
CA PHE A 201 14.15 3.55 -10.69
C PHE A 201 14.07 2.34 -9.73
N ASP A 202 15.11 2.10 -8.94
CA ASP A 202 15.15 1.00 -7.97
C ASP A 202 14.02 1.13 -6.92
N PHE A 203 13.71 2.35 -6.50
CA PHE A 203 12.61 2.58 -5.57
C PHE A 203 11.25 2.12 -6.15
N ILE A 204 10.93 2.49 -7.41
CA ILE A 204 9.63 2.17 -8.00
C ILE A 204 9.57 0.74 -8.56
N SER A 205 10.70 0.18 -8.96
CA SER A 205 10.79 -1.18 -9.55
C SER A 205 10.32 -2.26 -8.58
N GLY A 206 10.54 -2.08 -7.29
CA GLY A 206 10.10 -3.00 -6.23
C GLY A 206 8.61 -2.93 -5.88
N SER A 207 7.79 -2.20 -6.64
CA SER A 207 6.35 -2.04 -6.36
C SER A 207 5.52 -1.81 -7.63
N ALA A 208 5.35 -0.57 -8.05
CA ALA A 208 4.41 -0.21 -9.12
C ALA A 208 4.79 -0.78 -10.51
N LEU A 209 6.05 -1.12 -10.73
CA LEU A 209 6.52 -1.68 -11.99
C LEU A 209 6.23 -3.18 -12.14
N ILE A 210 6.09 -3.91 -11.03
CA ILE A 210 5.95 -5.38 -11.02
C ILE A 210 4.81 -5.87 -11.93
N PRO A 211 3.57 -5.36 -11.85
CA PRO A 211 2.46 -5.85 -12.68
C PRO A 211 2.69 -5.71 -14.19
N TYR A 212 3.50 -4.74 -14.60
CA TYR A 212 3.86 -4.53 -16.00
C TYR A 212 4.92 -5.53 -16.43
N MET A 213 5.96 -5.75 -15.61
CA MET A 213 7.04 -6.69 -15.92
C MET A 213 6.56 -8.14 -16.06
N GLU A 214 5.54 -8.53 -15.31
CA GLU A 214 4.91 -9.86 -15.40
C GLU A 214 4.21 -10.11 -16.74
N ARG A 215 3.86 -9.05 -17.48
CA ARG A 215 3.15 -9.10 -18.76
C ARG A 215 4.03 -8.95 -19.98
N LEU A 216 5.27 -8.53 -19.79
CA LEU A 216 6.22 -8.28 -20.86
C LEU A 216 7.19 -9.44 -21.05
N SER A 217 7.54 -9.76 -22.29
CA SER A 217 8.67 -10.64 -22.58
C SER A 217 9.98 -9.97 -22.15
N GLU A 218 11.05 -10.74 -22.01
CA GLU A 218 12.37 -10.25 -21.61
C GLU A 218 12.84 -9.08 -22.48
N LYS A 219 12.77 -9.23 -23.80
CA LYS A 219 13.14 -8.17 -24.76
C LYS A 219 12.26 -6.91 -24.64
N GLN A 220 10.94 -7.08 -24.45
CA GLN A 220 10.03 -5.95 -24.25
C GLN A 220 10.32 -5.25 -22.92
N SER A 221 10.62 -6.01 -21.87
CA SER A 221 11.01 -5.47 -20.56
C SER A 221 12.26 -4.62 -20.64
N GLU A 222 13.30 -5.05 -21.37
CA GLU A 222 14.53 -4.27 -21.56
C GLU A 222 14.24 -2.92 -22.24
N ILE A 223 13.46 -2.93 -23.32
CA ILE A 223 13.07 -1.73 -24.05
C ILE A 223 12.25 -0.79 -23.15
N PHE A 224 11.27 -1.34 -22.43
CA PHE A 224 10.41 -0.59 -21.53
C PHE A 224 11.20 0.06 -20.39
N ILE A 225 12.05 -0.70 -19.71
CA ILE A 225 12.91 -0.22 -18.62
C ILE A 225 13.86 0.86 -19.12
N GLY A 226 14.46 0.68 -20.31
CA GLY A 226 15.37 1.65 -20.91
C GLY A 226 14.69 3.00 -21.12
N GLU A 227 13.48 3.03 -21.67
CA GLU A 227 12.73 4.27 -21.89
C GLU A 227 12.26 4.87 -20.56
N PHE A 228 11.78 4.05 -19.63
CA PHE A 228 11.33 4.53 -18.33
C PHE A 228 12.46 5.24 -17.55
N LYS A 229 13.68 4.68 -17.56
CA LYS A 229 14.87 5.32 -16.98
C LYS A 229 15.20 6.66 -17.63
N LYS A 230 15.15 6.75 -18.98
CA LYS A 230 15.36 8.01 -19.69
C LYS A 230 14.35 9.09 -19.29
N ARG A 231 13.08 8.70 -19.08
CA ARG A 231 12.04 9.65 -18.63
C ARG A 231 12.28 10.11 -17.20
N ILE A 232 12.76 9.23 -16.32
CA ILE A 232 13.18 9.61 -14.97
C ILE A 232 14.33 10.64 -15.05
N GLU A 233 15.37 10.39 -15.85
CA GLU A 233 16.50 11.31 -16.05
C GLU A 233 16.06 12.66 -16.60
N LYS A 234 15.13 12.67 -17.56
CA LYS A 234 14.58 13.91 -18.12
C LYS A 234 13.78 14.70 -17.08
N THR A 235 13.02 14.02 -16.24
CA THR A 235 12.18 14.66 -15.22
C THR A 235 13.01 15.18 -14.04
N PHE A 236 14.02 14.43 -13.63
CA PHE A 236 14.96 14.81 -12.59
C PHE A 236 16.30 15.22 -13.23
N SER A 237 16.34 16.44 -13.76
CA SER A 237 17.49 16.94 -14.56
C SER A 237 18.73 17.32 -13.73
N LYS A 238 18.62 17.32 -12.38
CA LYS A 238 19.72 17.64 -11.46
C LYS A 238 19.75 16.65 -10.31
N PHE A 239 20.95 16.20 -9.95
CA PHE A 239 21.19 15.32 -8.80
C PHE A 239 22.20 15.98 -7.83
N PRO A 240 22.10 15.71 -6.49
CA PRO A 240 21.06 14.89 -5.89
C PRO A 240 19.67 15.50 -6.07
N ALA A 241 18.68 14.63 -6.32
CA ALA A 241 17.28 15.01 -6.53
C ALA A 241 16.42 14.59 -5.34
N ILE A 242 15.36 15.36 -5.08
CA ILE A 242 14.33 14.99 -4.10
C ILE A 242 13.08 14.46 -4.81
N TYR A 243 12.70 13.22 -4.52
CA TYR A 243 11.42 12.67 -4.91
C TYR A 243 10.44 12.78 -3.76
N SER A 244 9.43 13.63 -3.93
CA SER A 244 8.37 13.88 -2.95
C SER A 244 7.35 12.74 -2.99
N PHE A 245 7.66 11.61 -2.33
CA PHE A 245 6.78 10.46 -2.30
C PHE A 245 5.59 10.71 -1.37
N LYS A 246 4.39 10.86 -1.95
CA LYS A 246 3.17 11.23 -1.25
C LYS A 246 2.39 10.00 -0.82
N ARG A 247 1.92 10.02 0.41
CA ARG A 247 1.04 9.01 0.98
C ARG A 247 -0.16 9.64 1.65
N LEU A 248 -1.27 8.92 1.64
CA LEU A 248 -2.50 9.27 2.34
C LEU A 248 -2.65 8.38 3.56
N LEU A 249 -2.86 9.00 4.73
CA LEU A 249 -3.17 8.35 6.00
C LEU A 249 -4.61 8.70 6.37
N LEU A 250 -5.41 7.69 6.63
CA LEU A 250 -6.82 7.79 7.01
C LEU A 250 -6.98 7.17 8.39
N TYR A 251 -7.56 7.92 9.32
CA TYR A 251 -7.87 7.44 10.66
C TYR A 251 -9.23 7.94 11.12
N GLY A 252 -9.97 7.11 11.86
CA GLY A 252 -11.22 7.48 12.52
C GLY A 252 -11.66 6.41 13.52
N LYS A 253 -12.63 6.77 14.35
CA LYS A 253 -13.23 5.90 15.39
C LYS A 253 -14.73 5.80 15.20
N MET A 254 -15.32 4.64 15.49
CA MET A 254 -16.77 4.47 15.63
C MET A 254 -17.31 5.16 16.88
#